data_e7ad29f295981652f964dca5a9c15de2
#
_entry.id   e7ad29f295981652f964dca5a9c15de2
#
_cell.length_a   1.000
_cell.length_b   1.000
_cell.length_c   1.000
_cell.angle_alpha   90.00
_cell.angle_beta   90.00
_cell.angle_gamma   90.00
#
_symmetry.space_group_name_H-M   'P 1'
#
loop_
_entity.id
_entity.type
_entity.pdbx_description
1 polymer ?
#
loop_
_entity_poly.entity_id
_entity_poly.type
_entity_poly.pdbx_seq_one_letter_code
_entity_poly.pdbx_strand_id
1 'polypeptide(L)'
;KILASNEAKMTLPRDLRMMWSVAAFEGDSTSTVFELNAIKVTERNGRAPVEGEVISDASAGFDQLGAPCVDMQMNIEGSRKWAALTKKNLHRAIAIVLDGYVYSAPMVQSEITGGRSQITGNFTIEATQDLANVLRSGKMAAPVRIIQEEVVGPSLGQKSIEQGIISFIVAFVLLMIYMCAMYGVIPGSVAN
;
A
#
# COMPACT_ATOMS: atom_id res chain seq x y z
N LYS A 1 -1.89 -6.67 22.90
CA LYS A 1 -0.74 -6.91 23.80
C LYS A 1 -0.68 -8.36 24.31
N ILE A 2 -1.80 -8.99 24.65
CA ILE A 2 -1.86 -10.37 25.20
C ILE A 2 -1.33 -11.39 24.20
N LEU A 3 -1.72 -11.34 22.92
CA LEU A 3 -1.26 -12.25 21.86
C LEU A 3 0.23 -12.10 21.47
N ALA A 4 0.84 -10.99 21.83
CA ALA A 4 2.25 -10.73 21.63
C ALA A 4 3.14 -11.19 22.79
N SER A 5 2.54 -11.67 23.89
CA SER A 5 3.28 -12.17 25.06
C SER A 5 4.03 -13.47 24.72
N ASN A 6 5.15 -13.69 25.39
CA ASN A 6 5.94 -14.91 25.21
C ASN A 6 5.15 -16.17 25.63
N GLU A 7 4.26 -16.07 26.60
CA GLU A 7 3.40 -17.15 27.08
C GLU A 7 2.39 -17.56 25.99
N ALA A 8 1.74 -16.60 25.31
CA ALA A 8 0.84 -16.89 24.21
C ALA A 8 1.57 -17.56 23.03
N LYS A 9 2.79 -17.12 22.71
CA LYS A 9 3.63 -17.71 21.64
C LYS A 9 4.07 -19.14 21.95
N MET A 10 4.20 -19.52 23.22
CA MET A 10 4.55 -20.88 23.62
C MET A 10 3.33 -21.82 23.61
N THR A 11 2.15 -21.29 23.83
CA THR A 11 0.90 -22.07 23.90
C THR A 11 0.25 -22.27 22.53
N LEU A 12 0.43 -21.31 21.61
CA LEU A 12 -0.15 -21.38 20.28
C LEU A 12 0.71 -22.24 19.33
N PRO A 13 0.10 -23.06 18.46
CA PRO A 13 0.80 -23.78 17.40
C PRO A 13 1.63 -22.83 16.53
N ARG A 14 2.82 -23.28 16.11
CA ARG A 14 3.73 -22.46 15.29
C ARG A 14 3.19 -22.13 13.90
N ASP A 15 2.25 -22.90 13.42
CA ASP A 15 1.56 -22.75 12.14
C ASP A 15 0.29 -21.86 12.23
N LEU A 16 -0.01 -21.32 13.43
CA LEU A 16 -1.15 -20.45 13.64
C LEU A 16 -0.71 -18.97 13.62
N ARG A 17 -1.43 -18.17 12.83
CA ARG A 17 -1.33 -16.71 12.85
C ARG A 17 -2.69 -16.08 13.14
N MET A 18 -2.69 -15.13 14.05
CA MET A 18 -3.86 -14.31 14.35
C MET A 18 -3.81 -13.03 13.53
N MET A 19 -4.86 -12.78 12.74
CA MET A 19 -4.97 -11.59 11.89
C MET A 19 -6.34 -10.94 12.06
N TRP A 20 -6.36 -9.60 12.07
CA TRP A 20 -7.57 -8.83 12.17
C TRP A 20 -8.31 -8.76 10.83
N SER A 21 -9.65 -8.71 10.86
CA SER A 21 -10.45 -8.37 9.68
C SER A 21 -10.29 -6.90 9.31
N VAL A 22 -10.41 -6.57 8.03
CA VAL A 22 -10.45 -5.18 7.54
C VAL A 22 -11.79 -4.54 7.88
N ALA A 23 -12.88 -5.28 7.67
CA ALA A 23 -14.22 -4.80 7.97
C ALA A 23 -14.55 -5.03 9.45
N ALA A 24 -15.31 -4.10 10.02
CA ALA A 24 -15.92 -4.28 11.33
C ALA A 24 -16.97 -5.40 11.29
N PHE A 25 -17.23 -5.99 12.44
CA PHE A 25 -18.22 -7.05 12.58
C PHE A 25 -19.62 -6.52 12.26
N GLU A 26 -20.36 -7.22 11.42
CA GLU A 26 -21.66 -6.77 10.91
C GLU A 26 -22.78 -6.61 11.95
N GLY A 27 -22.58 -7.12 13.14
CA GLY A 27 -23.53 -6.97 14.24
C GLY A 27 -23.36 -5.69 15.05
N ASP A 28 -22.33 -4.90 14.77
CA ASP A 28 -22.02 -3.69 15.54
C ASP A 28 -22.36 -2.42 14.76
N SER A 29 -23.46 -1.77 15.14
CA SER A 29 -23.88 -0.48 14.57
C SER A 29 -22.88 0.66 14.82
N THR A 30 -21.92 0.47 15.72
CA THR A 30 -20.89 1.47 16.06
C THR A 30 -19.59 1.27 15.30
N SER A 31 -19.46 0.17 14.53
CA SER A 31 -18.26 -0.19 13.72
C SER A 31 -16.95 -0.22 14.52
N THR A 32 -17.02 -0.58 15.82
CA THR A 32 -15.86 -0.59 16.72
C THR A 32 -15.30 -1.99 16.97
N VAL A 33 -16.05 -3.04 16.65
CA VAL A 33 -15.66 -4.44 16.89
C VAL A 33 -15.12 -5.05 15.58
N PHE A 34 -13.88 -5.54 15.63
CA PHE A 34 -13.24 -6.24 14.52
C PHE A 34 -13.08 -7.72 14.86
N GLU A 35 -13.20 -8.59 13.86
CA GLU A 35 -12.96 -10.01 14.05
C GLU A 35 -11.48 -10.33 14.10
N LEU A 36 -11.10 -11.23 15.01
CA LEU A 36 -9.78 -11.80 15.07
C LEU A 36 -9.79 -13.20 14.48
N ASN A 37 -9.21 -13.34 13.31
CA ASN A 37 -9.17 -14.60 12.56
C ASN A 37 -7.93 -15.42 12.89
N ALA A 38 -8.12 -16.70 13.22
CA ALA A 38 -7.07 -17.67 13.43
C ALA A 38 -6.76 -18.39 12.11
N ILE A 39 -5.63 -18.08 11.50
CA ILE A 39 -5.25 -18.60 10.18
C ILE A 39 -4.15 -19.62 10.32
N LYS A 40 -4.36 -20.80 9.73
CA LYS A 40 -3.33 -21.83 9.63
C LYS A 40 -2.41 -21.55 8.45
N VAL A 41 -1.13 -21.33 8.73
CA VAL A 41 -0.09 -21.15 7.72
C VAL A 41 0.48 -22.51 7.34
N THR A 42 0.33 -22.90 6.08
CA THR A 42 0.75 -24.22 5.59
C THR A 42 2.20 -24.26 5.11
N GLU A 43 2.75 -23.13 4.69
CA GLU A 43 4.12 -23.05 4.20
C GLU A 43 5.12 -22.76 5.32
N ARG A 44 6.25 -23.48 5.30
CA ARG A 44 7.31 -23.34 6.32
C ARG A 44 7.96 -21.95 6.37
N ASN A 45 7.95 -21.24 5.27
CA ASN A 45 8.46 -19.87 5.14
C ASN A 45 7.47 -18.82 5.65
N GLY A 46 6.27 -19.21 6.04
CA GLY A 46 5.21 -18.32 6.50
C GLY A 46 4.52 -17.51 5.39
N ARG A 47 4.79 -17.84 4.12
CA ARG A 47 4.12 -17.24 2.96
C ARG A 47 2.79 -17.91 2.66
N ALA A 48 1.96 -17.22 1.88
CA ALA A 48 0.75 -17.81 1.35
C ALA A 48 1.08 -18.84 0.25
N PRO A 49 0.35 -19.97 0.15
CA PRO A 49 0.53 -20.91 -0.96
C PRO A 49 0.27 -20.32 -2.33
N VAL A 50 -0.60 -19.31 -2.38
CA VAL A 50 -0.92 -18.52 -3.58
C VAL A 50 -0.69 -17.06 -3.25
N GLU A 51 0.24 -16.43 -3.93
CA GLU A 51 0.59 -15.02 -3.75
C GLU A 51 0.03 -14.18 -4.92
N GLY A 52 -0.04 -12.87 -4.76
CA GLY A 52 -0.61 -11.96 -5.75
C GLY A 52 0.04 -12.02 -7.13
N GLU A 53 1.30 -12.44 -7.22
CA GLU A 53 2.05 -12.55 -8.48
C GLU A 53 1.41 -13.51 -9.52
N VAL A 54 0.65 -14.49 -9.06
CA VAL A 54 -0.02 -15.44 -9.93
C VAL A 54 -1.39 -14.98 -10.41
N ILE A 55 -1.89 -13.86 -9.90
CA ILE A 55 -3.14 -13.23 -10.32
C ILE A 55 -2.86 -12.47 -11.61
N SER A 56 -3.51 -12.87 -12.70
CA SER A 56 -3.37 -12.21 -13.99
C SER A 56 -4.31 -11.03 -14.15
N ASP A 57 -5.53 -11.13 -13.60
CA ASP A 57 -6.52 -10.06 -13.61
C ASP A 57 -7.51 -10.22 -12.45
N ALA A 58 -8.11 -9.10 -12.02
CA ALA A 58 -9.21 -9.05 -11.07
C ALA A 58 -10.15 -7.90 -11.40
N SER A 59 -11.46 -8.13 -11.29
CA SER A 59 -12.47 -7.12 -11.57
C SER A 59 -13.64 -7.23 -10.59
N ALA A 60 -14.18 -6.08 -10.20
CA ALA A 60 -15.43 -6.04 -9.47
C ALA A 60 -16.60 -6.42 -10.39
N GLY A 61 -17.54 -7.19 -9.87
CA GLY A 61 -18.71 -7.66 -10.59
C GLY A 61 -19.88 -7.92 -9.65
N PHE A 62 -20.87 -8.63 -10.17
CA PHE A 62 -22.02 -9.08 -9.41
C PHE A 62 -22.17 -10.59 -9.58
N ASP A 63 -22.55 -11.28 -8.55
CA ASP A 63 -22.84 -12.70 -8.59
C ASP A 63 -24.22 -12.96 -9.26
N GLN A 64 -24.61 -14.23 -9.34
CA GLN A 64 -25.90 -14.63 -9.93
C GLN A 64 -27.12 -14.12 -9.16
N LEU A 65 -26.93 -13.73 -7.90
CA LEU A 65 -27.97 -13.19 -7.03
C LEU A 65 -27.99 -11.65 -7.02
N GLY A 66 -27.06 -11.02 -7.77
CA GLY A 66 -26.91 -9.56 -7.83
C GLY A 66 -26.12 -8.98 -6.66
N ALA A 67 -25.47 -9.81 -5.84
CA ALA A 67 -24.60 -9.33 -4.78
C ALA A 67 -23.21 -8.94 -5.32
N PRO A 68 -22.57 -7.87 -4.78
CA PRO A 68 -21.25 -7.48 -5.21
C PRO A 68 -20.21 -8.59 -4.94
N CYS A 69 -19.36 -8.85 -5.92
CA CYS A 69 -18.33 -9.88 -5.87
C CYS A 69 -17.06 -9.42 -6.59
N VAL A 70 -15.97 -10.15 -6.43
CA VAL A 70 -14.73 -9.93 -7.19
C VAL A 70 -14.44 -11.16 -8.02
N ASP A 71 -14.38 -10.99 -9.33
CA ASP A 71 -13.91 -12.00 -10.26
C ASP A 71 -12.39 -11.94 -10.37
N MET A 72 -11.74 -13.07 -10.22
CA MET A 72 -10.30 -13.20 -10.21
C MET A 72 -9.85 -14.23 -11.23
N GLN A 73 -8.84 -13.90 -12.02
CA GLN A 73 -8.20 -14.81 -12.96
C GLN A 73 -6.73 -14.99 -12.61
N MET A 74 -6.27 -16.23 -12.66
CA MET A 74 -4.90 -16.62 -12.37
C MET A 74 -4.19 -17.06 -13.64
N ASN A 75 -2.85 -16.96 -13.62
CA ASN A 75 -1.99 -17.57 -14.65
C ASN A 75 -1.98 -19.11 -14.50
N ILE A 76 -1.27 -19.81 -15.39
CA ILE A 76 -1.23 -21.28 -15.41
C ILE A 76 -0.66 -21.86 -14.11
N GLU A 77 0.37 -21.24 -13.55
CA GLU A 77 0.99 -21.67 -12.29
C GLU A 77 0.03 -21.47 -11.11
N GLY A 78 -0.57 -20.29 -11.03
CA GLY A 78 -1.59 -19.97 -10.02
C GLY A 78 -2.78 -20.91 -10.08
N SER A 79 -3.28 -21.20 -11.28
CA SER A 79 -4.40 -22.14 -11.47
C SER A 79 -4.12 -23.53 -10.90
N ARG A 80 -2.89 -24.04 -11.11
CA ARG A 80 -2.47 -25.33 -10.55
C ARG A 80 -2.38 -25.32 -9.02
N LYS A 81 -1.76 -24.25 -8.47
CA LYS A 81 -1.63 -24.07 -7.02
C LYS A 81 -3.01 -23.90 -6.38
N TRP A 82 -3.88 -23.12 -7.01
CA TRP A 82 -5.24 -22.87 -6.55
C TRP A 82 -6.11 -24.13 -6.56
N ALA A 83 -6.05 -24.92 -7.62
CA ALA A 83 -6.73 -26.22 -7.68
C ALA A 83 -6.29 -27.15 -6.55
N ALA A 84 -4.98 -27.27 -6.32
CA ALA A 84 -4.45 -28.10 -5.23
C ALA A 84 -4.85 -27.57 -3.85
N LEU A 85 -4.87 -26.24 -3.66
CA LEU A 85 -5.26 -25.59 -2.41
C LEU A 85 -6.76 -25.79 -2.13
N THR A 86 -7.63 -25.53 -3.12
CA THR A 86 -9.09 -25.70 -2.99
C THR A 86 -9.47 -27.13 -2.78
N LYS A 87 -8.82 -28.08 -3.46
CA LYS A 87 -9.02 -29.53 -3.26
C LYS A 87 -8.71 -29.98 -1.81
N LYS A 88 -7.61 -29.46 -1.24
CA LYS A 88 -7.22 -29.79 0.16
C LYS A 88 -8.12 -29.17 1.20
N ASN A 89 -8.81 -28.08 0.85
CA ASN A 89 -9.62 -27.28 1.77
C ASN A 89 -11.11 -27.28 1.41
N LEU A 90 -11.61 -28.36 0.83
CA LEU A 90 -13.05 -28.53 0.60
C LEU A 90 -13.82 -28.34 1.91
N HIS A 91 -14.89 -27.58 1.86
CA HIS A 91 -15.74 -27.21 3.00
C HIS A 91 -14.98 -26.52 4.15
N ARG A 92 -13.86 -25.86 3.82
CA ARG A 92 -13.11 -25.03 4.76
C ARG A 92 -12.97 -23.62 4.17
N ALA A 93 -12.80 -22.63 5.03
CA ALA A 93 -12.53 -21.27 4.60
C ALA A 93 -11.08 -21.11 4.15
N ILE A 94 -10.87 -20.35 3.08
CA ILE A 94 -9.55 -19.89 2.65
C ILE A 94 -9.52 -18.38 2.85
N ALA A 95 -8.63 -17.90 3.72
CA ALA A 95 -8.51 -16.48 4.00
C ALA A 95 -7.76 -15.75 2.88
N ILE A 96 -8.31 -14.62 2.46
CA ILE A 96 -7.67 -13.66 1.56
C ILE A 96 -7.06 -12.57 2.44
N VAL A 97 -5.73 -12.55 2.47
CA VAL A 97 -4.96 -11.67 3.35
C VAL A 97 -4.19 -10.68 2.50
N LEU A 98 -4.33 -9.40 2.81
CA LEU A 98 -3.60 -8.29 2.19
C LEU A 98 -3.07 -7.39 3.32
N ASP A 99 -1.81 -7.01 3.22
CA ASP A 99 -1.13 -6.14 4.20
C ASP A 99 -1.27 -6.58 5.67
N GLY A 100 -1.42 -7.89 5.90
CA GLY A 100 -1.57 -8.45 7.24
C GLY A 100 -2.99 -8.43 7.80
N TYR A 101 -3.98 -8.03 7.02
CA TYR A 101 -5.40 -8.03 7.38
C TYR A 101 -6.20 -9.04 6.55
N VAL A 102 -7.23 -9.62 7.14
CA VAL A 102 -8.16 -10.52 6.45
C VAL A 102 -9.26 -9.69 5.79
N TYR A 103 -9.31 -9.74 4.47
CA TYR A 103 -10.36 -9.08 3.69
C TYR A 103 -11.61 -9.94 3.57
N SER A 104 -11.43 -11.23 3.39
CA SER A 104 -12.51 -12.20 3.29
C SER A 104 -11.99 -13.60 3.57
N ALA A 105 -12.87 -14.49 3.98
CA ALA A 105 -12.56 -15.90 4.21
C ALA A 105 -13.67 -16.80 3.64
N PRO A 106 -13.87 -16.83 2.30
CA PRO A 106 -14.92 -17.62 1.68
C PRO A 106 -14.70 -19.13 1.88
N MET A 107 -15.81 -19.84 2.02
CA MET A 107 -15.80 -21.29 2.13
C MET A 107 -15.68 -21.94 0.75
N VAL A 108 -14.75 -22.87 0.59
CA VAL A 108 -14.55 -23.62 -0.65
C VAL A 108 -15.66 -24.64 -0.83
N GLN A 109 -16.45 -24.48 -1.89
CA GLN A 109 -17.55 -25.40 -2.22
C GLN A 109 -17.09 -26.60 -3.07
N SER A 110 -16.14 -26.35 -3.99
CA SER A 110 -15.63 -27.36 -4.92
C SER A 110 -14.18 -27.06 -5.31
N GLU A 111 -13.50 -28.04 -5.89
CA GLU A 111 -12.18 -27.86 -6.50
C GLU A 111 -12.28 -26.89 -7.68
N ILE A 112 -11.42 -25.87 -7.73
CA ILE A 112 -11.41 -24.85 -8.78
C ILE A 112 -10.20 -25.07 -9.67
N THR A 113 -10.40 -25.71 -10.83
CA THR A 113 -9.31 -26.09 -11.74
C THR A 113 -9.04 -25.07 -12.85
N GLY A 114 -10.02 -24.21 -13.16
CA GLY A 114 -9.98 -23.33 -14.34
C GLY A 114 -9.18 -22.04 -14.18
N GLY A 115 -8.60 -21.77 -12.99
CA GLY A 115 -7.88 -20.51 -12.73
C GLY A 115 -8.75 -19.25 -12.67
N ARG A 116 -10.07 -19.41 -12.84
CA ARG A 116 -11.05 -18.36 -12.57
C ARG A 116 -11.72 -18.66 -11.24
N SER A 117 -11.84 -17.64 -10.42
CA SER A 117 -12.47 -17.75 -9.11
C SER A 117 -13.25 -16.49 -8.82
N GLN A 118 -14.39 -16.65 -8.17
CA GLN A 118 -15.21 -15.55 -7.71
C GLN A 118 -15.12 -15.49 -6.19
N ILE A 119 -14.80 -14.30 -5.68
CA ILE A 119 -14.76 -14.03 -4.26
C ILE A 119 -16.11 -13.40 -3.92
N THR A 120 -16.92 -14.16 -3.21
CA THR A 120 -18.22 -13.71 -2.70
C THR A 120 -18.12 -13.44 -1.21
N GLY A 121 -18.93 -12.54 -0.73
CA GLY A 121 -19.02 -12.14 0.67
C GLY A 121 -19.99 -11.00 0.84
N ASN A 122 -20.11 -10.50 2.05
CA ASN A 122 -20.94 -9.31 2.29
C ASN A 122 -20.11 -8.05 1.97
N PHE A 123 -19.93 -7.78 0.70
CA PHE A 123 -19.16 -6.64 0.21
C PHE A 123 -20.08 -5.48 -0.18
N THR A 124 -19.61 -4.26 0.06
CA THR A 124 -20.15 -3.08 -0.64
C THR A 124 -19.54 -3.00 -2.04
N ILE A 125 -20.14 -2.19 -2.92
CA ILE A 125 -19.62 -1.98 -4.27
C ILE A 125 -18.20 -1.36 -4.20
N GLU A 126 -18.00 -0.42 -3.31
CA GLU A 126 -16.69 0.22 -3.08
C GLU A 126 -15.65 -0.80 -2.62
N ALA A 127 -16.01 -1.65 -1.64
CA ALA A 127 -15.11 -2.69 -1.13
C ALA A 127 -14.69 -3.70 -2.21
N THR A 128 -15.60 -4.06 -3.14
CA THR A 128 -15.26 -4.93 -4.27
C THR A 128 -14.32 -4.26 -5.26
N GLN A 129 -14.50 -2.97 -5.52
CA GLN A 129 -13.61 -2.20 -6.40
C GLN A 129 -12.20 -2.07 -5.79
N ASP A 130 -12.12 -1.76 -4.51
CA ASP A 130 -10.85 -1.66 -3.79
C ASP A 130 -10.13 -3.00 -3.76
N LEU A 131 -10.83 -4.09 -3.43
CA LEU A 131 -10.27 -5.43 -3.42
C LEU A 131 -9.78 -5.85 -4.81
N ALA A 132 -10.56 -5.59 -5.86
CA ALA A 132 -10.17 -5.87 -7.24
C ALA A 132 -8.91 -5.09 -7.65
N ASN A 133 -8.82 -3.80 -7.28
CA ASN A 133 -7.66 -2.97 -7.55
C ASN A 133 -6.41 -3.47 -6.82
N VAL A 134 -6.53 -3.86 -5.55
CA VAL A 134 -5.43 -4.41 -4.75
C VAL A 134 -4.97 -5.75 -5.33
N LEU A 135 -5.88 -6.66 -5.69
CA LEU A 135 -5.54 -7.93 -6.32
C LEU A 135 -4.87 -7.75 -7.68
N ARG A 136 -5.33 -6.78 -8.47
CA ARG A 136 -4.70 -6.43 -9.75
C ARG A 136 -3.32 -5.81 -9.58
N SER A 137 -3.13 -4.96 -8.56
CA SER A 137 -1.85 -4.34 -8.24
C SER A 137 -0.86 -5.31 -7.61
N GLY A 138 -1.32 -6.37 -6.95
CA GLY A 138 -0.50 -7.46 -6.43
C GLY A 138 0.37 -8.15 -7.50
N LYS A 139 -0.01 -8.03 -8.79
CA LYS A 139 0.82 -8.36 -9.94
C LYS A 139 2.08 -7.47 -10.05
N MET A 140 2.08 -6.30 -9.42
CA MET A 140 3.19 -5.32 -9.43
C MET A 140 4.01 -5.34 -8.15
N ALA A 141 3.99 -6.41 -7.37
CA ALA A 141 4.89 -6.61 -6.25
C ALA A 141 6.32 -6.94 -6.71
N ALA A 142 6.87 -6.14 -7.60
CA ALA A 142 8.30 -5.85 -7.50
C ALA A 142 8.45 -5.06 -6.19
N PRO A 143 9.34 -5.48 -5.25
CA PRO A 143 9.65 -4.64 -4.11
C PRO A 143 10.20 -3.34 -4.69
N VAL A 144 9.41 -2.30 -4.68
CA VAL A 144 9.88 -0.94 -4.94
C VAL A 144 10.82 -0.65 -3.79
N ARG A 145 12.10 -0.94 -3.96
CA ARG A 145 13.13 -0.33 -3.13
C ARG A 145 13.02 1.15 -3.47
N ILE A 146 12.59 1.92 -2.49
CA ILE A 146 12.83 3.37 -2.49
C ILE A 146 14.35 3.52 -2.53
N ILE A 147 14.90 3.71 -3.74
CA ILE A 147 16.35 3.77 -3.96
C ILE A 147 16.85 5.13 -3.50
N GLN A 148 15.98 6.14 -3.45
CA GLN A 148 16.31 7.47 -2.96
C GLN A 148 15.03 8.24 -2.67
N GLU A 149 14.75 8.48 -1.41
CA GLU A 149 13.90 9.59 -1.00
C GLU A 149 14.80 10.83 -1.00
N GLU A 150 14.89 11.50 -2.11
CA GLU A 150 15.51 12.82 -2.18
C GLU A 150 14.52 13.79 -1.52
N VAL A 151 14.59 13.84 -0.20
CA VAL A 151 13.94 14.89 0.57
C VAL A 151 14.68 16.17 0.19
N VAL A 152 14.18 16.87 -0.84
CA VAL A 152 14.57 18.25 -1.13
C VAL A 152 14.07 19.07 0.05
N GLY A 153 14.87 19.08 1.10
CA GLY A 153 14.60 19.88 2.29
C GLY A 153 14.61 21.38 1.92
N PRO A 154 13.86 22.21 2.64
CA PRO A 154 13.78 23.67 2.39
C PRO A 154 15.13 24.37 2.50
N SER A 155 16.20 23.68 2.89
CA SER A 155 17.56 24.20 3.07
C SER A 155 18.24 24.66 1.75
N LEU A 156 17.89 24.08 0.59
CA LEU A 156 18.44 24.53 -0.70
C LEU A 156 17.86 25.88 -1.15
N GLY A 157 16.62 26.17 -0.80
CA GLY A 157 16.00 27.46 -1.06
C GLY A 157 16.60 28.60 -0.21
N GLN A 158 16.87 28.34 1.07
CA GLN A 158 17.46 29.36 1.98
C GLN A 158 18.87 29.75 1.57
N LYS A 159 19.72 28.79 1.21
CA LYS A 159 21.10 29.08 0.81
C LYS A 159 21.20 29.87 -0.50
N SER A 160 20.30 29.61 -1.44
CA SER A 160 20.19 30.35 -2.69
C SER A 160 19.66 31.78 -2.47
N ILE A 161 18.72 31.94 -1.55
CA ILE A 161 18.19 33.29 -1.18
C ILE A 161 19.25 34.12 -0.46
N GLU A 162 19.99 33.55 0.49
CA GLU A 162 21.08 34.27 1.17
C GLU A 162 22.18 34.71 0.20
N GLN A 163 22.62 33.83 -0.70
CA GLN A 163 23.59 34.19 -1.73
C GLN A 163 23.08 35.28 -2.69
N GLY A 164 21.80 35.21 -3.05
CA GLY A 164 21.16 36.23 -3.87
C GLY A 164 21.10 37.60 -3.19
N ILE A 165 20.76 37.65 -1.91
CA ILE A 165 20.70 38.91 -1.12
C ILE A 165 22.10 39.50 -0.97
N ILE A 166 23.11 38.69 -0.67
CA ILE A 166 24.51 39.18 -0.54
C ILE A 166 24.97 39.78 -1.87
N SER A 167 24.74 39.11 -3.00
CA SER A 167 25.11 39.62 -4.34
C SER A 167 24.40 40.93 -4.67
N PHE A 168 23.14 41.03 -4.28
CA PHE A 168 22.36 42.27 -4.49
C PHE A 168 22.91 43.44 -3.67
N ILE A 169 23.25 43.22 -2.39
CA ILE A 169 23.82 44.24 -1.51
C ILE A 169 25.18 44.70 -2.05
N VAL A 170 26.06 43.82 -2.49
CA VAL A 170 27.37 44.14 -3.05
C VAL A 170 27.19 44.98 -4.34
N ALA A 171 26.32 44.61 -5.24
CA ALA A 171 26.03 45.35 -6.46
C ALA A 171 25.49 46.75 -6.15
N PHE A 172 24.60 46.88 -5.16
CA PHE A 172 24.02 48.15 -4.73
C PHE A 172 25.07 49.10 -4.14
N VAL A 173 25.98 48.58 -3.29
CA VAL A 173 27.08 49.36 -2.70
C VAL A 173 28.04 49.83 -3.78
N LEU A 174 28.41 49.00 -4.75
CA LEU A 174 29.25 49.39 -5.88
C LEU A 174 28.60 50.49 -6.74
N LEU A 175 27.31 50.40 -6.97
CA LEU A 175 26.56 51.39 -7.71
C LEU A 175 26.50 52.72 -6.96
N MET A 176 26.31 52.69 -5.62
CA MET A 176 26.34 53.90 -4.78
C MET A 176 27.73 54.55 -4.81
N ILE A 177 28.80 53.77 -4.71
CA ILE A 177 30.19 54.30 -4.81
C ILE A 177 30.43 54.93 -6.17
N TYR A 178 30.00 54.26 -7.24
CA TYR A 178 30.10 54.79 -8.61
C TYR A 178 29.35 56.11 -8.77
N MET A 179 28.12 56.18 -8.26
CA MET A 179 27.32 57.40 -8.31
C MET A 179 27.95 58.53 -7.49
N CYS A 180 28.48 58.27 -6.29
CA CYS A 180 29.20 59.22 -5.48
C CYS A 180 30.48 59.73 -6.17
N ALA A 181 31.22 58.83 -6.83
CA ALA A 181 32.43 59.22 -7.58
C ALA A 181 32.11 60.10 -8.80
N MET A 182 31.10 59.72 -9.54
CA MET A 182 30.70 60.49 -10.74
C MET A 182 30.04 61.83 -10.40
N TYR A 183 29.15 61.85 -9.41
CA TYR A 183 28.44 63.11 -9.03
C TYR A 183 29.24 63.93 -8.02
N GLY A 184 30.13 63.39 -7.24
CA GLY A 184 30.99 64.13 -6.30
C GLY A 184 32.21 64.75 -6.95
N VAL A 185 32.72 64.17 -8.04
CA VAL A 185 33.95 64.70 -8.74
C VAL A 185 33.65 65.68 -9.88
N ILE A 186 32.50 65.47 -10.56
CA ILE A 186 32.15 66.31 -11.73
C ILE A 186 31.73 67.75 -11.35
N PRO A 187 30.96 68.01 -10.27
CA PRO A 187 30.62 69.43 -9.96
C PRO A 187 31.78 70.24 -9.44
N GLY A 188 32.83 69.61 -8.88
CA GLY A 188 34.01 70.35 -8.40
C GLY A 188 34.99 70.82 -9.47
N SER A 189 34.97 70.21 -10.68
CA SER A 189 35.90 70.56 -11.75
C SER A 189 35.31 71.52 -12.77
N VAL A 190 34.01 71.82 -12.67
CA VAL A 190 33.33 72.84 -13.60
C VAL A 190 33.12 74.19 -12.92
N ALA A 191 33.43 74.29 -11.62
CA ALA A 191 33.29 75.54 -10.83
C ALA A 191 34.58 76.30 -10.63
N ASN A 192 35.65 76.00 -11.42
CA ASN A 192 36.90 76.77 -11.36
C ASN A 192 37.27 77.28 -12.75
#